data_ed35997aa82443b5d73adeabd4b5d866
#
_entry.id   ed35997aa82443b5d73adeabd4b5d866
#
_cell.length_a   1.000
_cell.length_b   1.000
_cell.length_c   1.000
_cell.angle_alpha   90.00
_cell.angle_beta   90.00
_cell.angle_gamma   90.00
#
_symmetry.space_group_name_H-M   'P 1'
#
loop_
_entity.id
_entity.type
_entity.pdbx_description
1 polymer ?
#
loop_
_entity_poly.entity_id
_entity_poly.type
_entity_poly.pdbx_seq_one_letter_code
_entity_poly.pdbx_strand_id
1 'polypeptide(L)'
;SYRHPALLIVDGVSSICALDFRMDEWGVDVAITGSQKALSLPTGIGIVVAGPKAIEASKHAKSLRVFFDWKDYLKFYQLGTYWPYTPSIHLLYGLRAALDLIFEEGLENVIARHSRLGKAT
;
A
#
# COMPACT_ATOMS: atom_id res chain seq x y z
N SER A 1 -0.28 -11.64 -21.87
CA SER A 1 -0.68 -11.66 -20.45
C SER A 1 -1.28 -13.01 -20.13
N TYR A 2 -0.70 -13.73 -19.20
CA TYR A 2 -1.28 -14.98 -18.68
C TYR A 2 -2.55 -14.62 -17.89
N ARG A 3 -3.72 -14.94 -18.42
CA ARG A 3 -5.00 -14.80 -17.70
C ARG A 3 -5.15 -15.95 -16.70
N HIS A 4 -4.34 -15.94 -15.64
CA HIS A 4 -4.47 -16.91 -14.55
C HIS A 4 -5.49 -16.41 -13.52
N PRO A 5 -6.36 -17.29 -12.96
CA PRO A 5 -7.35 -16.89 -11.96
C PRO A 5 -6.75 -16.51 -10.60
N ALA A 6 -5.56 -17.00 -10.28
CA ALA A 6 -4.87 -16.63 -9.04
C ALA A 6 -4.59 -15.13 -8.96
N LEU A 7 -4.55 -14.60 -7.73
CA LEU A 7 -4.12 -13.23 -7.46
C LEU A 7 -2.59 -13.17 -7.38
N LEU A 8 -2.01 -12.13 -7.99
CA LEU A 8 -0.62 -11.77 -7.78
C LEU A 8 -0.54 -10.78 -6.61
N ILE A 9 0.03 -11.23 -5.49
CA ILE A 9 0.23 -10.43 -4.29
C ILE A 9 1.71 -10.15 -4.13
N VAL A 10 2.06 -8.87 -3.99
CA VAL A 10 3.46 -8.45 -3.80
C VAL A 10 3.63 -7.83 -2.42
N ASP A 11 4.54 -8.41 -1.64
CA ASP A 11 5.06 -7.78 -0.43
C ASP A 11 6.16 -6.79 -0.84
N GLY A 12 5.80 -5.51 -0.82
CA GLY A 12 6.67 -4.39 -1.13
C GLY A 12 7.07 -3.58 0.11
N VAL A 13 6.99 -4.16 1.31
CA VAL A 13 7.27 -3.44 2.56
C VAL A 13 8.62 -2.76 2.55
N SER A 14 9.65 -3.38 1.98
CA SER A 14 11.00 -2.81 1.90
C SER A 14 11.34 -2.17 0.55
N SER A 15 10.45 -2.21 -0.44
CA SER A 15 10.76 -1.77 -1.81
C SER A 15 9.87 -0.63 -2.32
N ILE A 16 8.60 -0.58 -1.98
CA ILE A 16 7.70 0.48 -2.43
C ILE A 16 8.19 1.83 -1.89
N CYS A 17 8.28 2.82 -2.78
CA CYS A 17 8.91 4.13 -2.59
C CYS A 17 10.44 4.14 -2.49
N ALA A 18 11.13 2.98 -2.50
CA ALA A 18 12.59 2.89 -2.56
C ALA A 18 13.08 2.38 -3.91
N LEU A 19 12.32 1.52 -4.55
CA LEU A 19 12.57 0.94 -5.87
C LEU A 19 11.42 1.25 -6.82
N ASP A 20 11.66 1.16 -8.11
CA ASP A 20 10.59 1.26 -9.12
C ASP A 20 9.55 0.15 -8.88
N PHE A 21 8.29 0.56 -8.80
CA PHE A 21 7.16 -0.35 -8.60
C PHE A 21 5.94 0.17 -9.34
N ARG A 22 5.45 -0.59 -10.31
CA ARG A 22 4.38 -0.19 -11.22
C ARG A 22 3.25 -1.22 -11.17
N MET A 23 2.41 -1.10 -10.15
CA MET A 23 1.35 -2.07 -9.84
C MET A 23 0.50 -2.43 -11.05
N ASP A 24 -0.01 -1.41 -11.75
CA ASP A 24 -0.97 -1.60 -12.86
C ASP A 24 -0.27 -2.16 -14.11
N GLU A 25 0.91 -1.63 -14.46
CA GLU A 25 1.69 -2.09 -15.63
C GLU A 25 2.13 -3.55 -15.49
N TRP A 26 2.46 -3.96 -14.26
CA TRP A 26 2.92 -5.32 -13.97
C TRP A 26 1.78 -6.29 -13.68
N GLY A 27 0.54 -5.80 -13.63
CA GLY A 27 -0.64 -6.60 -13.36
C GLY A 27 -0.68 -7.19 -11.95
N VAL A 28 -0.15 -6.46 -10.98
CA VAL A 28 -0.19 -6.84 -9.57
C VAL A 28 -1.62 -6.61 -9.04
N ASP A 29 -2.20 -7.63 -8.42
CA ASP A 29 -3.57 -7.56 -7.91
C ASP A 29 -3.62 -6.97 -6.49
N VAL A 30 -2.59 -7.20 -5.68
CA VAL A 30 -2.46 -6.65 -4.32
C VAL A 30 -1.01 -6.27 -4.04
N ALA A 31 -0.79 -5.06 -3.56
CA ALA A 31 0.51 -4.62 -3.06
C ALA A 31 0.42 -4.28 -1.57
N ILE A 32 1.44 -4.65 -0.82
CA ILE A 32 1.52 -4.42 0.63
C ILE A 32 2.78 -3.61 0.93
N THR A 33 2.64 -2.57 1.75
CA THR A 33 3.79 -1.83 2.28
C THR A 33 3.57 -1.42 3.74
N GLY A 34 4.59 -0.86 4.37
CA GLY A 34 4.54 -0.45 5.77
C GLY A 34 5.18 0.91 5.99
N SER A 35 4.79 1.55 7.09
CA SER A 35 5.16 2.92 7.41
C SER A 35 6.66 3.12 7.68
N GLN A 36 7.34 2.13 8.26
CA GLN A 36 8.70 2.27 8.85
C GLN A 36 9.86 2.03 7.88
N LYS A 37 9.61 1.86 6.60
CA LYS A 37 10.63 1.66 5.57
C LYS A 37 10.83 2.94 4.74
N ALA A 38 10.68 2.89 3.45
CA ALA A 38 10.90 4.03 2.57
C ALA A 38 9.99 5.25 2.87
N LEU A 39 8.84 5.03 3.51
CA LEU A 39 7.97 6.11 3.97
C LEU A 39 8.49 6.85 5.21
N SER A 40 9.55 6.34 5.87
CA SER A 40 10.27 7.01 6.95
C SER A 40 9.43 7.42 8.16
N LEU A 41 8.37 6.69 8.47
CA LEU A 41 7.55 6.89 9.67
C LEU A 41 7.93 5.88 10.78
N PRO A 42 7.46 6.11 12.01
CA PRO A 42 7.40 5.04 13.02
C PRO A 42 6.59 3.84 12.54
N THR A 43 6.88 2.66 13.08
CA THR A 43 6.07 1.45 12.84
C THR A 43 4.64 1.65 13.32
N GLY A 44 3.67 1.04 12.64
CA GLY A 44 2.28 1.01 13.11
C GLY A 44 1.22 1.13 12.02
N ILE A 45 1.59 1.45 10.77
CA ILE A 45 0.66 1.42 9.63
C ILE A 45 1.08 0.33 8.65
N GLY A 46 0.16 -0.58 8.37
CA GLY A 46 0.20 -1.42 7.19
C GLY A 46 -0.67 -0.81 6.09
N ILE A 47 -0.15 -0.71 4.89
CA ILE A 47 -0.86 -0.18 3.72
C ILE A 47 -1.08 -1.33 2.75
N VAL A 48 -2.33 -1.53 2.36
CA VAL A 48 -2.73 -2.52 1.36
C VAL A 48 -3.40 -1.80 0.20
N VAL A 49 -2.84 -1.97 -0.98
CA VAL A 49 -3.45 -1.49 -2.23
C VAL A 49 -4.02 -2.69 -2.97
N ALA A 50 -5.33 -2.70 -3.21
CA ALA A 50 -6.03 -3.81 -3.83
C ALA A 50 -6.68 -3.37 -5.14
N GLY A 51 -6.34 -4.07 -6.21
CA GLY A 51 -6.93 -3.88 -7.53
C GLY A 51 -8.35 -4.48 -7.64
N PRO A 52 -9.09 -4.16 -8.72
CA PRO A 52 -10.48 -4.59 -8.90
C PRO A 52 -10.67 -6.12 -8.84
N LYS A 53 -9.73 -6.89 -9.39
CA LYS A 53 -9.77 -8.37 -9.37
C LYS A 53 -9.67 -8.90 -7.93
N ALA A 54 -8.83 -8.31 -7.09
CA ALA A 54 -8.68 -8.69 -5.69
C ALA A 54 -9.93 -8.32 -4.87
N ILE A 55 -10.49 -7.15 -5.10
CA ILE A 55 -11.74 -6.72 -4.46
C ILE A 55 -12.87 -7.66 -4.83
N GLU A 56 -13.01 -8.06 -6.10
CA GLU A 56 -14.03 -9.02 -6.52
C GLU A 56 -13.84 -10.40 -5.86
N ALA A 57 -12.60 -10.90 -5.86
CA ALA A 57 -12.28 -12.17 -5.21
C ALA A 57 -12.58 -12.15 -3.71
N SER A 58 -12.38 -11.02 -3.03
CA SER A 58 -12.64 -10.87 -1.60
C SER A 58 -14.13 -11.10 -1.23
N LYS A 59 -15.06 -10.83 -2.14
CA LYS A 59 -16.50 -11.03 -1.92
C LYS A 59 -16.86 -12.52 -1.77
N HIS A 60 -16.05 -13.40 -2.34
CA HIS A 60 -16.25 -14.85 -2.34
C HIS A 60 -15.39 -15.58 -1.29
N ALA A 61 -14.58 -14.84 -0.54
CA ALA A 61 -13.71 -15.41 0.48
C ALA A 61 -14.53 -15.93 1.67
N LYS A 62 -14.19 -17.15 2.13
CA LYS A 62 -14.95 -17.88 3.18
C LYS A 62 -14.31 -17.79 4.57
N SER A 63 -13.09 -17.27 4.67
CA SER A 63 -12.41 -17.10 5.96
C SER A 63 -13.14 -16.07 6.82
N LEU A 64 -13.27 -16.36 8.12
CA LEU A 64 -13.81 -15.41 9.09
C LEU A 64 -12.83 -14.27 9.27
N ARG A 65 -13.31 -13.04 9.17
CA ARG A 65 -12.56 -11.80 9.37
C ARG A 65 -13.52 -10.69 9.78
N VAL A 66 -13.03 -9.74 10.55
CA VAL A 66 -13.77 -8.54 10.96
C VAL A 66 -12.94 -7.32 10.63
N PHE A 67 -11.89 -7.04 11.41
CA PHE A 67 -11.03 -5.87 11.22
C PHE A 67 -10.37 -5.82 9.83
N PHE A 68 -10.02 -6.95 9.24
CA PHE A 68 -9.38 -7.04 7.92
C PHE A 68 -10.39 -7.28 6.78
N ASP A 69 -11.69 -7.08 7.01
CA ASP A 69 -12.67 -7.22 5.93
C ASP A 69 -12.77 -5.93 5.10
N TRP A 70 -12.27 -5.97 3.89
CA TRP A 70 -12.32 -4.83 2.97
C TRP A 70 -13.74 -4.36 2.66
N LYS A 71 -14.73 -5.22 2.79
CA LYS A 71 -16.13 -4.87 2.59
C LYS A 71 -16.57 -3.75 3.54
N ASP A 72 -16.15 -3.81 4.81
CA ASP A 72 -16.50 -2.78 5.79
C ASP A 72 -15.81 -1.45 5.43
N TYR A 73 -14.52 -1.47 5.08
CA TYR A 73 -13.80 -0.27 4.66
C TYR A 73 -14.42 0.38 3.44
N LEU A 74 -14.76 -0.40 2.40
CA LEU A 74 -15.42 0.10 1.19
C LEU A 74 -16.80 0.71 1.50
N LYS A 75 -17.60 0.05 2.35
CA LYS A 75 -18.91 0.55 2.77
C LYS A 75 -18.81 1.89 3.48
N PHE A 76 -17.91 2.01 4.45
CA PHE A 76 -17.73 3.25 5.21
C PHE A 76 -17.19 4.37 4.34
N TYR A 77 -16.25 4.08 3.44
CA TYR A 77 -15.77 5.04 2.45
C TYR A 77 -16.91 5.58 1.57
N GLN A 78 -17.79 4.71 1.06
CA GLN A 78 -18.95 5.12 0.25
C GLN A 78 -19.96 5.97 1.04
N LEU A 79 -20.08 5.77 2.35
CA LEU A 79 -20.92 6.56 3.24
C LEU A 79 -20.29 7.92 3.60
N GLY A 80 -19.07 8.20 3.17
CA GLY A 80 -18.35 9.44 3.51
C GLY A 80 -17.83 9.50 4.95
N THR A 81 -17.85 8.39 5.67
CA THR A 81 -17.39 8.28 7.07
C THR A 81 -15.94 7.79 7.19
N TYR A 82 -15.35 7.39 6.11
CA TYR A 82 -13.95 7.00 5.87
C TYR A 82 -13.45 5.74 6.58
N TRP A 83 -13.79 5.50 7.85
CA TRP A 83 -13.19 4.43 8.65
C TRP A 83 -14.24 3.63 9.44
N PRO A 84 -14.26 2.29 9.32
CA PRO A 84 -15.11 1.44 10.16
C PRO A 84 -14.60 1.29 11.60
N TYR A 85 -13.30 1.55 11.81
CA TYR A 85 -12.60 1.42 13.10
C TYR A 85 -11.71 2.63 13.32
N THR A 86 -11.42 2.96 14.59
CA THR A 86 -10.57 4.11 14.92
C THR A 86 -9.17 3.97 14.35
N PRO A 87 -8.75 4.85 13.43
CA PRO A 87 -7.42 4.80 12.85
C PRO A 87 -6.37 5.45 13.77
N SER A 88 -5.10 5.15 13.52
CA SER A 88 -3.99 5.83 14.20
C SER A 88 -3.78 7.22 13.60
N ILE A 89 -4.50 8.21 14.12
CA ILE A 89 -4.52 9.59 13.59
C ILE A 89 -3.12 10.21 13.50
N HIS A 90 -2.29 10.05 14.54
CA HIS A 90 -0.93 10.59 14.56
C HIS A 90 -0.06 10.04 13.43
N LEU A 91 -0.17 8.73 13.16
CA LEU A 91 0.56 8.11 12.06
C LEU A 91 0.01 8.52 10.69
N LEU A 92 -1.29 8.81 10.58
CA LEU A 92 -1.86 9.35 9.33
C LEU A 92 -1.35 10.77 9.04
N TYR A 93 -1.21 11.63 10.05
CA TYR A 93 -0.55 12.93 9.88
C TYR A 93 0.92 12.76 9.47
N GLY A 94 1.64 11.83 10.10
CA GLY A 94 3.00 11.48 9.70
C GLY A 94 3.08 10.98 8.26
N LEU A 95 2.15 10.10 7.86
CA LEU A 95 2.09 9.59 6.48
C LEU A 95 1.86 10.74 5.47
N ARG A 96 0.99 11.67 5.80
CA ARG A 96 0.77 12.84 4.95
C ARG A 96 2.05 13.64 4.77
N ALA A 97 2.75 13.96 5.87
CA ALA A 97 4.01 14.68 5.81
C ALA A 97 5.09 13.92 5.02
N ALA A 98 5.19 12.60 5.20
CA ALA A 98 6.13 11.77 4.45
C ALA A 98 5.85 11.77 2.94
N LEU A 99 4.59 11.70 2.56
CA LEU A 99 4.18 11.77 1.15
C LEU A 99 4.46 13.16 0.56
N ASP A 100 4.21 14.23 1.31
CA ASP A 100 4.51 15.59 0.87
C ASP A 100 6.03 15.74 0.57
N LEU A 101 6.92 15.21 1.43
CA LEU A 101 8.37 15.19 1.20
C LEU A 101 8.77 14.35 -0.03
N ILE A 102 8.16 13.18 -0.22
CA ILE A 102 8.42 12.34 -1.40
C ILE A 102 8.00 13.05 -2.68
N PHE A 103 6.87 13.73 -2.68
CA PHE A 103 6.40 14.48 -3.84
C PHE A 103 7.24 15.73 -4.11
N GLU A 104 7.73 16.41 -3.07
CA GLU A 104 8.64 17.55 -3.20
C GLU A 104 9.99 17.13 -3.82
N GLU A 105 10.58 16.02 -3.35
CA GLU A 105 11.81 15.44 -3.94
C GLU A 105 11.57 14.89 -5.34
N GLY A 106 10.38 14.35 -5.60
CA GLY A 106 10.02 13.59 -6.79
C GLY A 106 10.38 12.12 -6.67
N LEU A 107 9.41 11.23 -6.92
CA LEU A 107 9.56 9.78 -6.72
C LEU A 107 10.77 9.18 -7.45
N GLU A 108 11.03 9.63 -8.68
CA GLU A 108 12.18 9.16 -9.47
C GLU A 108 13.52 9.53 -8.81
N ASN A 109 13.60 10.71 -8.20
CA ASN A 109 14.79 11.16 -7.47
C ASN A 109 14.98 10.36 -6.18
N VAL A 110 13.90 10.07 -5.46
CA VAL A 110 13.91 9.21 -4.27
C VAL A 110 14.44 7.83 -4.64
N ILE A 111 13.95 7.20 -5.71
CA ILE A 111 14.40 5.90 -6.21
C ILE A 111 15.88 5.94 -6.60
N ALA A 112 16.29 6.97 -7.34
CA ALA A 112 17.68 7.16 -7.74
C ALA A 112 18.61 7.34 -6.52
N ARG A 113 18.17 8.07 -5.49
CA ARG A 113 18.90 8.23 -4.23
C ARG A 113 19.09 6.89 -3.52
N HIS A 114 18.03 6.10 -3.36
CA HIS A 114 18.10 4.76 -2.76
C HIS A 114 19.02 3.82 -3.54
N SER A 115 18.95 3.85 -4.87
CA SER A 115 19.86 3.06 -5.72
C SER A 115 21.33 3.44 -5.53
N ARG A 116 21.66 4.74 -5.42
CA ARG A 116 23.03 5.20 -5.14
C ARG A 116 23.50 4.73 -3.78
N LEU A 117 22.68 4.88 -2.74
CA LEU A 117 23.02 4.46 -1.38
C LEU A 117 23.23 2.95 -1.29
N GLY A 118 22.36 2.16 -1.90
CA GLY A 118 22.51 0.70 -1.93
C GLY A 118 23.73 0.19 -2.69
N LYS A 119 24.32 0.99 -3.58
CA LYS A 119 25.59 0.66 -4.25
C LYS A 119 26.82 1.03 -3.42
N ALA A 120 26.64 1.91 -2.44
CA ALA A 120 27.74 2.40 -1.59
C ALA A 120 27.95 1.52 -0.33
N THR A 121 27.02 0.59 -0.04
CA THR A 121 27.10 -0.39 1.05
C THR A 121 27.55 -1.75 0.54
#